data_2846e97addfefd5a96b06fb66c205342
#
_entry.id   2846e97addfefd5a96b06fb66c205342
#
_cell.length_a   1.000
_cell.length_b   1.000
_cell.length_c   1.000
_cell.angle_alpha   90.00
_cell.angle_beta   90.00
_cell.angle_gamma   90.00
#
_symmetry.space_group_name_H-M   'P 1'
#
loop_
_entity.id
_entity.type
_entity.pdbx_description
1 polymer ?
#
loop_
_entity_poly.entity_id
_entity_poly.type
_entity_poly.pdbx_seq_one_letter_code
_entity_poly.pdbx_strand_id
1 'polypeptide(L)'
;ENSAHRIAVEWDDDDGNACEGVFVPRRDTDSRLNSFAGGRIFPGVHHLSSFLVSDHDGLISLQVTTDDHDKALVDLEVRETSAFPETSIFASLSEASEFFEAGCIGYSSRPDSCKLDGLLLQVSDWQVSPLAVSRARSAYFDDDSIFPSESIELDHALLMRDISHEWHSEPEMTTA
;
A
#
# COMPACT_ATOMS: atom_id res chain seq x y z
N GLU A 1 13.80 3.99 0.88
CA GLU A 1 12.62 3.46 0.21
C GLU A 1 11.62 2.91 1.23
N ASN A 2 10.33 2.87 0.85
CA ASN A 2 9.27 2.34 1.70
C ASN A 2 8.24 1.58 0.84
N SER A 3 7.62 0.57 1.45
CA SER A 3 6.50 -0.18 0.89
C SER A 3 5.42 -0.40 1.95
N ALA A 4 4.17 -0.53 1.53
CA ALA A 4 3.07 -0.87 2.42
C ALA A 4 2.05 -1.75 1.71
N HIS A 5 1.65 -2.84 2.37
CA HIS A 5 0.47 -3.61 1.97
C HIS A 5 -0.76 -2.93 2.55
N ARG A 6 -1.77 -2.72 1.71
CA ARG A 6 -2.96 -1.91 2.05
C ARG A 6 -4.22 -2.67 1.66
N ILE A 7 -5.22 -2.64 2.53
CA ILE A 7 -6.52 -3.28 2.33
C ILE A 7 -7.59 -2.23 2.54
N ALA A 8 -8.42 -1.96 1.53
CA ALA A 8 -9.58 -1.09 1.68
C ALA A 8 -10.58 -1.74 2.63
N VAL A 9 -11.10 -0.98 3.58
CA VAL A 9 -12.01 -1.45 4.62
C VAL A 9 -13.14 -0.45 4.84
N GLU A 10 -14.30 -0.97 5.24
CA GLU A 10 -15.46 -0.22 5.69
C GLU A 10 -15.80 -0.63 7.12
N TRP A 11 -16.29 0.31 7.93
CA TRP A 11 -16.76 0.05 9.30
C TRP A 11 -17.82 1.07 9.70
N ASP A 12 -18.61 0.73 10.73
CA ASP A 12 -19.50 1.69 11.37
C ASP A 12 -18.77 2.35 12.56
N ASP A 13 -18.89 3.68 12.69
CA ASP A 13 -18.42 4.41 13.88
C ASP A 13 -19.35 4.17 15.09
N ASP A 14 -19.01 4.74 16.24
CA ASP A 14 -19.78 4.59 17.49
C ASP A 14 -21.20 5.18 17.37
N ASP A 15 -21.44 6.07 16.43
CA ASP A 15 -22.74 6.69 16.14
C ASP A 15 -23.52 5.90 15.06
N GLY A 16 -22.94 4.85 14.49
CA GLY A 16 -23.52 4.01 13.42
C GLY A 16 -23.43 4.62 12.03
N ASN A 17 -22.50 5.56 11.80
CA ASN A 17 -22.21 6.06 10.47
C ASN A 17 -21.21 5.17 9.75
N ALA A 18 -21.46 4.87 8.47
CA ALA A 18 -20.51 4.13 7.65
C ALA A 18 -19.25 4.98 7.38
N CYS A 19 -18.10 4.41 7.68
CA CYS A 19 -16.78 4.98 7.46
C CYS A 19 -15.99 4.10 6.51
N GLU A 20 -15.09 4.69 5.75
CA GLU A 20 -14.20 4.03 4.81
C GLU A 20 -12.75 4.40 5.09
N GLY A 21 -11.82 3.52 4.76
CA GLY A 21 -10.40 3.78 4.89
C GLY A 21 -9.54 2.61 4.47
N VAL A 22 -8.30 2.63 4.89
CA VAL A 22 -7.32 1.62 4.52
C VAL A 22 -6.69 1.02 5.77
N PHE A 23 -6.80 -0.29 5.93
CA PHE A 23 -6.00 -1.04 6.90
C PHE A 23 -4.61 -1.32 6.31
N VAL A 24 -3.55 -1.07 7.08
CA VAL A 24 -2.16 -1.26 6.66
C VAL A 24 -1.53 -2.33 7.55
N PRO A 25 -1.64 -3.62 7.19
CA PRO A 25 -1.15 -4.73 7.99
C PRO A 25 0.37 -4.82 8.03
N ARG A 26 1.06 -4.32 6.99
CA ARG A 26 2.51 -4.41 6.87
C ARG A 26 3.10 -3.17 6.22
N ARG A 27 4.22 -2.69 6.80
CA ARG A 27 5.08 -1.65 6.26
C ARG A 27 6.51 -2.13 6.21
N ASP A 28 7.20 -1.84 5.12
CA ASP A 28 8.60 -2.19 4.89
C ASP A 28 9.41 -0.91 4.61
N THR A 29 10.64 -0.85 5.12
CA THR A 29 11.53 0.32 4.97
C THR A 29 12.99 -0.13 4.91
N ASP A 30 13.81 0.58 4.14
CA ASP A 30 15.27 0.43 4.17
C ASP A 30 15.93 1.28 5.27
N SER A 31 15.15 2.12 5.94
CA SER A 31 15.62 3.00 7.02
C SER A 31 15.64 2.24 8.35
N ARG A 32 16.84 1.98 8.88
CA ARG A 32 17.02 1.41 10.21
C ARG A 32 16.41 2.28 11.33
N LEU A 33 16.39 3.61 11.13
CA LEU A 33 15.78 4.53 12.07
C LEU A 33 14.25 4.36 12.10
N ASN A 34 13.61 4.28 10.94
CA ASN A 34 12.16 4.07 10.84
C ASN A 34 11.75 2.70 11.39
N SER A 35 12.52 1.65 11.09
CA SER A 35 12.29 0.30 11.63
C SER A 35 12.40 0.27 13.15
N PHE A 36 13.39 0.96 13.75
CA PHE A 36 13.55 1.02 15.21
C PHE A 36 12.51 1.92 15.89
N ALA A 37 12.12 3.02 15.26
CA ALA A 37 11.19 4.01 15.82
C ALA A 37 9.72 3.69 15.48
N GLY A 38 9.46 2.74 14.57
CA GLY A 38 8.12 2.34 14.17
C GLY A 38 7.25 1.91 15.35
N GLY A 39 6.00 2.36 15.37
CA GLY A 39 5.07 2.18 16.49
C GLY A 39 5.29 3.09 17.69
N ARG A 40 6.40 3.86 17.73
CA ARG A 40 6.69 4.83 18.82
C ARG A 40 6.65 6.28 18.35
N ILE A 41 7.16 6.55 17.14
CA ILE A 41 7.24 7.89 16.55
C ILE A 41 6.42 7.93 15.26
N PHE A 42 6.40 6.83 14.49
CA PHE A 42 5.61 6.68 13.29
C PHE A 42 4.59 5.55 13.46
N PRO A 43 3.35 5.71 12.93
CA PRO A 43 2.31 4.70 13.00
C PRO A 43 2.71 3.36 12.41
N GLY A 44 2.33 2.27 13.11
CA GLY A 44 2.51 0.90 12.66
C GLY A 44 3.89 0.31 12.88
N VAL A 45 3.99 -1.00 12.66
CA VAL A 45 5.24 -1.76 12.71
C VAL A 45 5.94 -1.67 11.36
N HIS A 46 7.22 -1.27 11.38
CA HIS A 46 8.04 -1.19 10.17
C HIS A 46 9.06 -2.32 10.17
N HIS A 47 9.03 -3.14 9.14
CA HIS A 47 10.01 -4.20 8.91
C HIS A 47 11.20 -3.66 8.13
N LEU A 48 12.41 -4.03 8.55
CA LEU A 48 13.61 -3.69 7.79
C LEU A 48 13.68 -4.54 6.54
N SER A 49 13.82 -3.89 5.38
CA SER A 49 13.79 -4.54 4.07
C SER A 49 14.82 -3.92 3.13
N SER A 50 15.23 -4.68 2.14
CA SER A 50 16.10 -4.20 1.06
C SER A 50 15.27 -3.98 -0.20
N PHE A 51 15.54 -2.87 -0.89
CA PHE A 51 14.84 -2.47 -2.09
C PHE A 51 15.81 -2.44 -3.26
N LEU A 52 15.47 -3.12 -4.34
CA LEU A 52 16.16 -3.03 -5.62
C LEU A 52 15.19 -2.44 -6.63
N VAL A 53 15.48 -1.23 -7.07
CA VAL A 53 14.64 -0.48 -8.02
C VAL A 53 15.45 -0.17 -9.27
N SER A 54 14.88 -0.42 -10.43
CA SER A 54 15.40 0.01 -11.73
C SER A 54 14.29 0.71 -12.50
N ASP A 55 14.61 1.87 -13.07
CA ASP A 55 13.68 2.68 -13.87
C ASP A 55 14.46 3.23 -15.08
N HIS A 56 14.27 2.59 -16.23
CA HIS A 56 14.95 2.92 -17.48
C HIS A 56 14.03 2.76 -18.68
N ASP A 57 13.97 3.79 -19.52
CA ASP A 57 13.23 3.78 -20.79
C ASP A 57 11.76 3.33 -20.62
N GLY A 58 11.10 3.76 -19.53
CA GLY A 58 9.72 3.44 -19.22
C GLY A 58 9.50 2.00 -18.71
N LEU A 59 10.56 1.21 -18.56
CA LEU A 59 10.53 -0.08 -17.88
C LEU A 59 10.94 0.11 -16.42
N ILE A 60 10.07 -0.28 -15.50
CA ILE A 60 10.29 -0.20 -14.06
C ILE A 60 10.31 -1.61 -13.49
N SER A 61 11.32 -1.92 -12.71
CA SER A 61 11.35 -3.13 -11.87
C SER A 61 11.58 -2.78 -10.42
N LEU A 62 10.85 -3.46 -9.53
CA LEU A 62 10.96 -3.33 -8.09
C LEU A 62 11.04 -4.72 -7.48
N GLN A 63 12.05 -4.93 -6.64
CA GLN A 63 12.14 -6.10 -5.78
C GLN A 63 12.33 -5.65 -4.33
N VAL A 64 11.48 -6.17 -3.44
CA VAL A 64 11.59 -5.97 -1.98
C VAL A 64 11.90 -7.30 -1.35
N THR A 65 12.96 -7.36 -0.55
CA THR A 65 13.38 -8.57 0.18
C THR A 65 13.50 -8.28 1.66
N THR A 66 13.14 -9.25 2.49
CA THR A 66 13.20 -9.16 3.95
C THR A 66 13.85 -10.42 4.51
N ASP A 67 14.43 -10.32 5.72
CA ASP A 67 15.08 -11.44 6.39
C ASP A 67 14.09 -12.50 6.89
N ASP A 68 12.81 -12.16 6.98
CA ASP A 68 11.72 -13.02 7.46
C ASP A 68 11.05 -13.85 6.35
N HIS A 69 11.49 -13.69 5.09
CA HIS A 69 10.99 -14.46 3.94
C HIS A 69 12.13 -15.04 3.09
N ASP A 70 12.03 -16.31 2.76
CA ASP A 70 12.95 -16.99 1.83
C ASP A 70 12.84 -16.50 0.38
N LYS A 71 11.78 -15.78 0.05
CA LYS A 71 11.48 -15.22 -1.28
C LYS A 71 11.36 -13.72 -1.20
N ALA A 72 11.45 -13.06 -2.36
CA ALA A 72 11.10 -11.64 -2.44
C ALA A 72 9.68 -11.41 -1.93
N LEU A 73 9.54 -10.44 -1.02
CA LEU A 73 8.24 -10.03 -0.50
C LEU A 73 7.37 -9.40 -1.60
N VAL A 74 8.00 -8.58 -2.46
CA VAL A 74 7.39 -7.99 -3.65
C VAL A 74 8.35 -8.17 -4.82
N ASP A 75 7.83 -8.60 -5.97
CA ASP A 75 8.55 -8.66 -7.25
C ASP A 75 7.63 -8.12 -8.34
N LEU A 76 7.96 -6.94 -8.85
CA LEU A 76 7.16 -6.19 -9.81
C LEU A 76 8.01 -5.83 -11.03
N GLU A 77 7.46 -6.06 -12.23
CA GLU A 77 8.00 -5.54 -13.49
C GLU A 77 6.85 -4.96 -14.31
N VAL A 78 6.96 -3.68 -14.61
CA VAL A 78 5.92 -2.90 -15.27
C VAL A 78 6.51 -1.97 -16.33
N ARG A 79 5.67 -1.54 -17.28
CA ARG A 79 6.02 -0.58 -18.31
C ARG A 79 4.99 0.55 -18.35
N GLU A 80 5.47 1.77 -18.51
CA GLU A 80 4.60 2.92 -18.74
C GLU A 80 3.75 2.72 -20.01
N THR A 81 2.46 3.04 -19.90
CA THR A 81 1.49 2.93 -20.99
C THR A 81 0.45 4.05 -20.88
N SER A 82 -0.25 4.32 -21.97
CA SER A 82 -1.42 5.21 -21.97
C SER A 82 -2.75 4.44 -21.88
N ALA A 83 -2.71 3.11 -21.95
CA ALA A 83 -3.89 2.27 -21.93
C ALA A 83 -4.19 1.76 -20.51
N PHE A 84 -5.40 2.01 -20.03
CA PHE A 84 -5.92 1.39 -18.82
C PHE A 84 -6.54 0.03 -19.16
N PRO A 85 -6.37 -1.04 -18.35
CA PRO A 85 -6.86 -2.37 -18.68
C PRO A 85 -8.39 -2.42 -18.82
N GLU A 86 -8.90 -2.96 -19.94
CA GLU A 86 -10.34 -3.16 -20.16
C GLU A 86 -10.95 -4.22 -19.21
N THR A 87 -10.11 -5.06 -18.61
CA THR A 87 -10.51 -6.11 -17.66
C THR A 87 -10.56 -5.63 -16.22
N SER A 88 -10.18 -4.37 -15.95
CA SER A 88 -10.21 -3.80 -14.60
C SER A 88 -11.63 -3.80 -14.03
N ILE A 89 -11.73 -3.94 -12.69
CA ILE A 89 -13.00 -3.74 -11.97
C ILE A 89 -13.49 -2.29 -12.05
N PHE A 90 -12.60 -1.32 -12.34
CA PHE A 90 -12.93 0.08 -12.55
C PHE A 90 -13.23 0.35 -14.03
N ALA A 91 -14.26 1.12 -14.32
CA ALA A 91 -14.64 1.44 -15.69
C ALA A 91 -13.66 2.37 -16.40
N SER A 92 -12.78 3.06 -15.65
CA SER A 92 -11.81 4.00 -16.21
C SER A 92 -10.65 4.29 -15.26
N LEU A 93 -9.55 4.84 -15.81
CA LEU A 93 -8.43 5.36 -15.03
C LEU A 93 -8.87 6.44 -14.03
N SER A 94 -9.86 7.29 -14.40
CA SER A 94 -10.38 8.33 -13.51
C SER A 94 -11.05 7.72 -12.27
N GLU A 95 -11.90 6.70 -12.47
CA GLU A 95 -12.59 6.02 -11.38
C GLU A 95 -11.61 5.30 -10.44
N ALA A 96 -10.61 4.60 -10.99
CA ALA A 96 -9.55 3.99 -10.20
C ALA A 96 -8.74 5.05 -9.42
N SER A 97 -8.40 6.17 -10.08
CA SER A 97 -7.67 7.29 -9.48
C SER A 97 -8.44 7.89 -8.28
N GLU A 98 -9.73 8.16 -8.45
CA GLU A 98 -10.61 8.70 -7.40
C GLU A 98 -10.72 7.75 -6.20
N PHE A 99 -10.83 6.45 -6.46
CA PHE A 99 -10.84 5.43 -5.40
C PHE A 99 -9.56 5.45 -4.56
N PHE A 100 -8.38 5.50 -5.20
CA PHE A 100 -7.10 5.53 -4.48
C PHE A 100 -6.84 6.87 -3.79
N GLU A 101 -7.28 7.98 -4.37
CA GLU A 101 -7.20 9.32 -3.76
C GLU A 101 -8.08 9.39 -2.51
N ALA A 102 -9.30 8.86 -2.54
CA ALA A 102 -10.17 8.77 -1.38
C ALA A 102 -9.58 7.92 -0.24
N GLY A 103 -8.82 6.88 -0.57
CA GLY A 103 -8.14 5.98 0.38
C GLY A 103 -6.87 6.55 1.02
N CYS A 104 -6.78 7.86 1.26
CA CYS A 104 -5.58 8.51 1.82
C CYS A 104 -5.39 8.27 3.32
N ILE A 105 -6.43 7.90 4.09
CA ILE A 105 -6.33 7.61 5.52
C ILE A 105 -6.02 6.12 5.70
N GLY A 106 -4.89 5.84 6.36
CA GLY A 106 -4.46 4.47 6.65
C GLY A 106 -4.35 4.22 8.15
N TYR A 107 -4.89 3.09 8.59
CA TYR A 107 -4.83 2.63 9.98
C TYR A 107 -3.90 1.42 10.11
N SER A 108 -3.01 1.45 11.09
CA SER A 108 -2.04 0.39 11.36
C SER A 108 -2.16 -0.11 12.79
N SER A 109 -2.05 -1.41 12.99
CA SER A 109 -2.04 -2.00 14.33
C SER A 109 -0.86 -1.49 15.15
N ARG A 110 -1.13 -1.22 16.43
CA ARG A 110 -0.09 -0.93 17.42
C ARG A 110 0.30 -2.23 18.13
N PRO A 111 1.60 -2.49 18.33
CA PRO A 111 2.03 -3.62 19.13
C PRO A 111 1.41 -3.55 20.55
N ASP A 112 0.94 -4.68 21.05
CA ASP A 112 0.41 -4.85 22.42
C ASP A 112 -0.82 -3.97 22.77
N SER A 113 -1.62 -3.60 21.77
CA SER A 113 -2.78 -2.73 21.96
C SER A 113 -3.95 -3.14 21.05
N CYS A 114 -5.19 -2.92 21.53
CA CYS A 114 -6.41 -2.99 20.70
C CYS A 114 -6.65 -1.69 19.93
N LYS A 115 -5.62 -0.87 19.73
CA LYS A 115 -5.73 0.41 19.04
C LYS A 115 -5.03 0.37 17.68
N LEU A 116 -5.59 1.14 16.77
CA LEU A 116 -5.01 1.42 15.46
C LEU A 116 -4.53 2.88 15.43
N ASP A 117 -3.33 3.09 14.95
CA ASP A 117 -2.79 4.42 14.67
C ASP A 117 -3.25 4.89 13.29
N GLY A 118 -3.87 6.07 13.23
CA GLY A 118 -4.31 6.71 12.00
C GLY A 118 -3.21 7.60 11.39
N LEU A 119 -3.08 7.55 10.08
CA LEU A 119 -2.15 8.37 9.31
C LEU A 119 -2.80 8.80 7.99
N LEU A 120 -2.88 10.11 7.76
CA LEU A 120 -3.33 10.70 6.52
C LEU A 120 -2.14 11.00 5.61
N LEU A 121 -2.20 10.56 4.37
CA LEU A 121 -1.33 10.98 3.29
C LEU A 121 -2.00 12.10 2.50
N GLN A 122 -1.47 13.31 2.59
CA GLN A 122 -1.92 14.43 1.77
C GLN A 122 -1.00 14.64 0.58
N VAL A 123 -1.55 14.61 -0.62
CA VAL A 123 -0.84 14.82 -1.90
C VAL A 123 -1.34 16.12 -2.53
N SER A 124 -0.40 16.99 -2.96
CA SER A 124 -0.76 18.31 -3.51
C SER A 124 -1.26 18.27 -4.93
N ASP A 125 -0.67 17.40 -5.77
CA ASP A 125 -1.01 17.26 -7.18
C ASP A 125 -1.21 15.78 -7.50
N TRP A 126 -2.39 15.24 -7.20
CA TRP A 126 -2.73 13.86 -7.45
C TRP A 126 -2.86 13.60 -8.95
N GLN A 127 -1.89 12.90 -9.53
CA GLN A 127 -1.93 12.49 -10.94
C GLN A 127 -1.37 11.07 -11.06
N VAL A 128 -2.11 10.19 -11.71
CA VAL A 128 -1.72 8.81 -11.94
C VAL A 128 -1.60 8.50 -13.43
N SER A 129 -0.68 7.63 -13.76
CA SER A 129 -0.53 7.03 -15.09
C SER A 129 -0.68 5.52 -15.00
N PRO A 130 -1.33 4.86 -15.95
CA PRO A 130 -1.46 3.42 -15.96
C PRO A 130 -0.14 2.75 -16.33
N LEU A 131 0.06 1.54 -15.81
CA LEU A 131 1.20 0.70 -16.10
C LEU A 131 0.75 -0.64 -16.70
N ALA A 132 1.42 -1.09 -17.75
CA ALA A 132 1.29 -2.45 -18.24
C ALA A 132 2.15 -3.37 -17.36
N VAL A 133 1.53 -4.37 -16.74
CA VAL A 133 2.18 -5.30 -15.82
C VAL A 133 2.64 -6.52 -16.58
N SER A 134 3.95 -6.82 -16.57
CA SER A 134 4.55 -8.05 -17.10
C SER A 134 4.75 -9.09 -16.00
N ARG A 135 5.01 -8.64 -14.77
CA ARG A 135 5.13 -9.49 -13.59
C ARG A 135 4.73 -8.72 -12.33
N ALA A 136 3.87 -9.33 -11.50
CA ALA A 136 3.59 -8.84 -10.16
C ALA A 136 3.39 -10.02 -9.22
N ARG A 137 4.09 -10.00 -8.08
CA ARG A 137 3.98 -10.97 -7.01
C ARG A 137 4.10 -10.27 -5.68
N SER A 138 3.33 -10.72 -4.70
CA SER A 138 3.47 -10.31 -3.31
C SER A 138 3.36 -11.53 -2.42
N ALA A 139 4.45 -11.88 -1.74
CA ALA A 139 4.45 -13.01 -0.81
C ALA A 139 3.41 -12.84 0.33
N TYR A 140 3.05 -11.60 0.67
CA TYR A 140 2.00 -11.31 1.64
C TYR A 140 0.59 -11.68 1.12
N PHE A 141 0.27 -11.30 -0.12
CA PHE A 141 -1.03 -11.61 -0.73
C PHE A 141 -1.11 -13.03 -1.29
N ASP A 142 0.04 -13.68 -1.51
CA ASP A 142 0.14 -15.08 -1.95
C ASP A 142 0.14 -16.08 -0.75
N ASP A 143 -0.01 -15.60 0.49
CA ASP A 143 0.00 -16.44 1.70
C ASP A 143 -1.37 -17.07 1.94
N ASP A 144 -1.51 -18.35 1.64
CA ASP A 144 -2.74 -19.13 1.83
C ASP A 144 -3.20 -19.22 3.30
N SER A 145 -2.33 -18.90 4.27
CA SER A 145 -2.70 -18.84 5.68
C SER A 145 -3.47 -17.56 6.05
N ILE A 146 -3.34 -16.51 5.24
CA ILE A 146 -4.00 -15.20 5.42
C ILE A 146 -5.17 -15.08 4.44
N PHE A 147 -4.96 -15.43 3.17
CA PHE A 147 -5.94 -15.31 2.11
C PHE A 147 -6.20 -16.69 1.49
N PRO A 148 -7.46 -17.09 1.28
CA PRO A 148 -7.75 -18.33 0.56
C PRO A 148 -7.08 -18.34 -0.81
N SER A 149 -6.58 -19.50 -1.22
CA SER A 149 -5.95 -19.67 -2.54
C SER A 149 -6.84 -19.13 -3.65
N GLU A 150 -6.27 -18.40 -4.60
CA GLU A 150 -6.98 -17.79 -5.76
C GLU A 150 -8.03 -16.72 -5.38
N SER A 151 -8.04 -16.21 -4.13
CA SER A 151 -8.97 -15.16 -3.71
C SER A 151 -8.48 -13.74 -4.01
N ILE A 152 -7.19 -13.58 -4.35
CA ILE A 152 -6.56 -12.31 -4.70
C ILE A 152 -6.11 -12.35 -6.15
N GLU A 153 -6.52 -11.37 -6.92
CA GLU A 153 -6.13 -11.20 -8.32
C GLU A 153 -5.60 -9.79 -8.57
N LEU A 154 -4.56 -9.69 -9.40
CA LEU A 154 -4.04 -8.39 -9.82
C LEU A 154 -5.01 -7.74 -10.80
N ASP A 155 -5.51 -6.57 -10.48
CA ASP A 155 -6.38 -5.80 -11.35
C ASP A 155 -5.57 -4.87 -12.28
N HIS A 156 -4.79 -3.94 -11.71
CA HIS A 156 -3.98 -2.98 -12.46
C HIS A 156 -2.82 -2.45 -11.62
N ALA A 157 -1.95 -1.64 -12.24
CA ALA A 157 -0.92 -0.88 -11.58
C ALA A 157 -0.94 0.59 -12.04
N LEU A 158 -0.70 1.50 -11.12
CA LEU A 158 -0.65 2.94 -11.35
C LEU A 158 0.69 3.51 -10.88
N LEU A 159 1.14 4.55 -11.56
CA LEU A 159 2.36 5.29 -11.25
C LEU A 159 2.05 6.75 -10.96
N MET A 160 2.66 7.27 -9.91
CA MET A 160 2.76 8.70 -9.64
C MET A 160 4.24 9.11 -9.66
N ARG A 161 4.57 10.21 -10.33
CA ARG A 161 5.93 10.75 -10.40
C ARG A 161 5.98 12.16 -9.82
N ASP A 162 7.11 12.49 -9.22
CA ASP A 162 7.46 13.85 -8.77
C ASP A 162 6.37 14.50 -7.90
N ILE A 163 5.68 13.70 -7.08
CA ILE A 163 4.61 14.17 -6.20
C ILE A 163 5.14 14.80 -4.94
N SER A 164 4.57 15.95 -4.57
CA SER A 164 4.76 16.54 -3.24
C SER A 164 3.71 15.98 -2.29
N HIS A 165 4.15 15.50 -1.13
CA HIS A 165 3.24 14.89 -0.15
C HIS A 165 3.64 15.22 1.28
N GLU A 166 2.64 15.20 2.17
CA GLU A 166 2.81 15.37 3.61
C GLU A 166 2.08 14.26 4.37
N TRP A 167 2.59 13.92 5.56
CA TRP A 167 1.98 12.95 6.44
C TRP A 167 1.44 13.65 7.68
N HIS A 168 0.16 13.42 8.00
CA HIS A 168 -0.52 13.97 9.14
C HIS A 168 -1.02 12.87 10.05
N SER A 169 -0.88 13.05 11.37
CA SER A 169 -1.46 12.12 12.35
C SER A 169 -2.96 12.26 12.37
N GLU A 170 -3.67 11.14 12.37
CA GLU A 170 -5.11 11.05 12.57
C GLU A 170 -5.44 10.47 13.96
N PRO A 171 -6.65 10.69 14.49
CA PRO A 171 -7.08 10.11 15.75
C PRO A 171 -6.91 8.58 15.77
N GLU A 172 -6.53 8.06 16.94
CA GLU A 172 -6.48 6.61 17.17
C GLU A 172 -7.91 6.02 17.06
N MET A 173 -8.00 4.81 16.48
CA MET A 173 -9.22 4.02 16.47
C MET A 173 -9.08 2.87 17.48
N THR A 174 -10.12 2.56 18.24
CA THR A 174 -10.16 1.38 19.10
C THR A 174 -10.90 0.27 18.36
N THR A 175 -10.29 -0.91 18.25
CA THR A 175 -11.00 -2.10 17.75
C THR A 175 -11.76 -2.74 18.90
N ALA A 176 -13.00 -3.16 18.63
CA ALA A 176 -13.84 -3.85 19.61
C ALA A 176 -13.29 -5.24 19.98
#